data_dbdaa43ebbc64ed2c3cb815e9282eee7
#
_entry.id   dbdaa43ebbc64ed2c3cb815e9282eee7
#
_cell.length_a   1.000
_cell.length_b   1.000
_cell.length_c   1.000
_cell.angle_alpha   90.00
_cell.angle_beta   90.00
_cell.angle_gamma   90.00
#
_symmetry.space_group_name_H-M   'P 1'
#
loop_
_entity.id
_entity.type
_entity.pdbx_description
1 polymer ?
#
loop_
_entity_poly.entity_id
_entity_poly.type
_entity_poly.pdbx_seq_one_letter_code
_entity_poly.pdbx_strand_id
1 'polypeptide(L)'
;MSGHLKGVVNIGIFKRKKKIEKRAESPSVLTLEGLVAYGTKITREQALEIPTVAACVGKLADTVARLPIHLHQKVDDKVVEVKGDTRLKQLNGETGDAMNAVEMWTAALSDYFLGRGAWIYIEPQFEGLHYVDSRSVGIISNADPIFKQFCVNINGQNYYDWQFIKLLRKTRNGWDNVPIQEESATIFSAAYNSIKLENQMNVNGGCKPGFLKSSHTLTKEAADMIRENYNSMYSNDGGSQKGKVVVLNEGIDFQAVTNTAVELQMNENKKVNSIEICKLFGFPHTIIDGGASEEDKKQFISVVVSIVNRIETALDTVMLYEDEKEKGYYWSFDTRELTRGNMKERYEAYAIALEKHFLQIDEVRREEDYEPVGFNFITMGLGDILLNPETMEVFTPNTGQTSNLLTGESRAEGIELRYNHNHDSKGRFASGSGGGGSAKKNVDKSDESDIINKKAEQRKEFIRELKGTKAIDGTVISGVSAHAADRMIERKVSADSVKNTLRYPTSSYPGNQPNTNCVQKDGLRIVYSSNGNIISAIKL
;
A
#
# COMPACT_ATOMS: atom_id res chain seq x y z
N MET A 1 58.30 -62.45 -22.16
CA MET A 1 57.66 -63.59 -21.48
C MET A 1 56.72 -62.94 -20.47
N SER A 2 55.52 -62.66 -20.83
CA SER A 2 54.28 -63.42 -20.86
C SER A 2 53.83 -63.84 -19.48
N GLY A 3 52.68 -63.34 -19.07
CA GLY A 3 51.94 -63.85 -17.95
C GLY A 3 50.75 -63.04 -17.61
N HIS A 4 49.71 -63.15 -18.45
CA HIS A 4 48.34 -62.67 -18.15
C HIS A 4 47.71 -63.54 -17.05
N LEU A 5 47.09 -62.95 -16.09
CA LEU A 5 46.01 -63.58 -15.33
C LEU A 5 44.82 -62.63 -15.17
N LYS A 6 43.80 -62.95 -15.97
CA LYS A 6 42.45 -62.40 -15.81
C LYS A 6 41.73 -63.10 -14.65
N GLY A 7 41.41 -62.39 -13.61
CA GLY A 7 40.48 -62.84 -12.56
C GLY A 7 39.08 -62.28 -12.82
N VAL A 8 38.20 -63.11 -13.33
CA VAL A 8 36.76 -62.79 -13.42
C VAL A 8 36.13 -63.08 -12.09
N VAL A 9 35.73 -62.06 -11.36
CA VAL A 9 34.91 -62.18 -10.18
C VAL A 9 33.43 -62.21 -10.61
N ASN A 10 32.85 -63.39 -10.49
CA ASN A 10 31.44 -63.63 -10.76
C ASN A 10 30.64 -63.27 -9.50
N ILE A 11 29.99 -62.08 -9.51
CA ILE A 11 29.10 -61.67 -8.42
C ILE A 11 27.71 -62.25 -8.68
N GLY A 12 27.41 -63.30 -7.95
CA GLY A 12 26.10 -63.97 -7.96
C GLY A 12 24.98 -63.01 -7.47
N ILE A 13 24.08 -62.71 -8.36
CA ILE A 13 22.88 -61.93 -8.06
C ILE A 13 21.89 -62.83 -7.31
N PHE A 14 21.85 -62.72 -5.98
CA PHE A 14 20.80 -63.28 -5.17
C PHE A 14 19.50 -62.47 -5.38
N LYS A 15 18.63 -62.95 -6.25
CA LYS A 15 17.22 -62.51 -6.30
C LYS A 15 16.48 -63.01 -5.05
N ARG A 16 16.43 -62.24 -4.00
CA ARG A 16 15.49 -62.42 -2.90
C ARG A 16 14.10 -61.99 -3.41
N LYS A 17 13.22 -62.94 -3.73
CA LYS A 17 11.79 -62.71 -3.83
C LYS A 17 11.27 -62.28 -2.47
N LYS A 18 11.02 -60.98 -2.29
CA LYS A 18 10.22 -60.49 -1.16
C LYS A 18 8.82 -61.00 -1.34
N LYS A 19 8.42 -61.95 -0.53
CA LYS A 19 7.04 -62.35 -0.32
C LYS A 19 6.32 -61.18 0.28
N ILE A 20 5.46 -60.52 -0.48
CA ILE A 20 4.56 -59.47 0.04
C ILE A 20 3.52 -60.25 0.88
N GLU A 21 3.75 -60.35 2.16
CA GLU A 21 2.70 -60.69 3.10
C GLU A 21 1.69 -59.54 3.09
N LYS A 22 0.51 -59.80 2.54
CA LYS A 22 -0.67 -58.96 2.77
C LYS A 22 -0.96 -59.05 4.27
N ARG A 23 -0.43 -58.07 5.02
CA ARG A 23 -0.87 -57.85 6.39
C ARG A 23 -2.35 -57.51 6.31
N ALA A 24 -3.16 -58.36 6.94
CA ALA A 24 -4.56 -58.07 7.17
C ALA A 24 -4.64 -56.67 7.79
N GLU A 25 -5.43 -55.78 7.20
CA GLU A 25 -5.73 -54.49 7.80
C GLU A 25 -6.39 -54.79 9.14
N SER A 26 -5.63 -54.57 10.19
CA SER A 26 -6.17 -54.47 11.55
C SER A 26 -7.15 -53.30 11.53
N PRO A 27 -8.37 -53.41 12.08
CA PRO A 27 -9.24 -52.26 12.21
C PRO A 27 -8.46 -51.21 12.94
N SER A 28 -8.27 -50.07 12.28
CA SER A 28 -7.55 -48.92 12.83
C SER A 28 -8.24 -48.54 14.12
N VAL A 29 -7.66 -48.92 15.25
CA VAL A 29 -7.97 -48.27 16.52
C VAL A 29 -7.56 -46.83 16.31
N LEU A 30 -8.55 -45.95 16.21
CA LEU A 30 -8.35 -44.51 16.22
C LEU A 30 -7.72 -44.16 17.58
N THR A 31 -6.39 -44.25 17.66
CA THR A 31 -5.66 -43.71 18.80
C THR A 31 -5.81 -42.19 18.76
N LEU A 32 -5.98 -41.58 19.92
CA LEU A 32 -6.09 -40.11 20.06
C LEU A 32 -4.93 -39.41 19.36
N GLU A 33 -3.76 -40.04 19.32
CA GLU A 33 -2.57 -39.57 18.57
C GLU A 33 -2.79 -39.59 17.05
N GLY A 34 -3.49 -40.58 16.51
CA GLY A 34 -3.86 -40.63 15.08
C GLY A 34 -4.88 -39.57 14.71
N LEU A 35 -5.81 -39.23 15.60
CA LEU A 35 -6.78 -38.15 15.38
C LEU A 35 -6.08 -36.77 15.39
N VAL A 36 -5.10 -36.56 16.27
CA VAL A 36 -4.32 -35.32 16.36
C VAL A 36 -3.38 -35.19 15.15
N ALA A 37 -2.78 -36.27 14.67
CA ALA A 37 -1.89 -36.24 13.51
C ALA A 37 -2.61 -36.07 12.17
N TYR A 38 -3.88 -36.49 12.06
CA TYR A 38 -4.65 -36.41 10.81
C TYR A 38 -5.26 -35.03 10.56
N GLY A 39 -5.32 -34.16 11.58
CA GLY A 39 -5.99 -32.85 11.52
C GLY A 39 -5.11 -31.63 11.28
N THR A 40 -3.77 -31.77 11.21
CA THR A 40 -2.88 -30.61 11.28
C THR A 40 -2.21 -30.20 9.97
N LYS A 41 -2.17 -31.06 8.94
CA LYS A 41 -1.58 -30.67 7.65
C LYS A 41 -2.65 -30.08 6.72
N ILE A 42 -2.53 -28.81 6.45
CA ILE A 42 -3.37 -28.08 5.50
C ILE A 42 -2.62 -27.95 4.19
N THR A 43 -3.24 -28.36 3.07
CA THR A 43 -2.67 -28.16 1.74
C THR A 43 -2.80 -26.70 1.30
N ARG A 44 -2.08 -26.32 0.24
CA ARG A 44 -2.18 -24.98 -0.37
C ARG A 44 -3.61 -24.66 -0.77
N GLU A 45 -4.29 -25.60 -1.42
CA GLU A 45 -5.67 -25.46 -1.90
C GLU A 45 -6.62 -25.24 -0.72
N GLN A 46 -6.50 -26.04 0.34
CA GLN A 46 -7.29 -25.87 1.56
C GLN A 46 -7.02 -24.56 2.27
N ALA A 47 -5.77 -24.08 2.26
CA ALA A 47 -5.43 -22.78 2.82
C ALA A 47 -6.10 -21.63 2.04
N LEU A 48 -6.17 -21.73 0.71
CA LEU A 48 -6.85 -20.75 -0.15
C LEU A 48 -8.38 -20.79 -0.03
N GLU A 49 -8.98 -21.90 0.46
CA GLU A 49 -10.41 -21.95 0.80
C GLU A 49 -10.73 -21.07 2.03
N ILE A 50 -9.73 -20.67 2.81
CA ILE A 50 -9.91 -19.74 3.93
C ILE A 50 -9.92 -18.30 3.38
N PRO A 51 -11.06 -17.56 3.44
CA PRO A 51 -11.18 -16.26 2.79
C PRO A 51 -10.12 -15.24 3.22
N THR A 52 -9.77 -15.24 4.50
CA THR A 52 -8.73 -14.34 5.03
C THR A 52 -7.36 -14.64 4.44
N VAL A 53 -7.01 -15.91 4.24
CA VAL A 53 -5.74 -16.31 3.62
C VAL A 53 -5.70 -15.87 2.16
N ALA A 54 -6.76 -16.16 1.41
CA ALA A 54 -6.86 -15.75 0.01
C ALA A 54 -6.77 -14.23 -0.13
N ALA A 55 -7.45 -13.48 0.74
CA ALA A 55 -7.39 -12.01 0.76
C ALA A 55 -6.00 -11.47 1.10
N CYS A 56 -5.32 -12.06 2.11
CA CYS A 56 -3.98 -11.65 2.50
C CYS A 56 -2.95 -11.90 1.39
N VAL A 57 -2.95 -13.11 0.82
CA VAL A 57 -2.04 -13.47 -0.28
C VAL A 57 -2.32 -12.63 -1.50
N GLY A 58 -3.60 -12.50 -1.90
CA GLY A 58 -4.01 -11.69 -3.05
C GLY A 58 -3.59 -10.23 -2.86
N LYS A 59 -3.88 -9.63 -1.70
CA LYS A 59 -3.53 -8.22 -1.43
C LYS A 59 -2.03 -7.96 -1.51
N LEU A 60 -1.19 -8.84 -0.94
CA LEU A 60 0.27 -8.71 -1.00
C LEU A 60 0.79 -8.94 -2.43
N ALA A 61 0.33 -10.01 -3.08
CA ALA A 61 0.76 -10.36 -4.42
C ALA A 61 0.38 -9.27 -5.44
N ASP A 62 -0.86 -8.79 -5.43
CA ASP A 62 -1.33 -7.73 -6.32
C ASP A 62 -0.61 -6.40 -6.08
N THR A 63 -0.29 -6.10 -4.80
CA THR A 63 0.43 -4.86 -4.50
C THR A 63 1.85 -4.92 -5.03
N VAL A 64 2.58 -6.01 -4.80
CA VAL A 64 3.97 -6.16 -5.26
C VAL A 64 4.05 -6.30 -6.78
N ALA A 65 3.16 -7.09 -7.40
CA ALA A 65 3.17 -7.36 -8.83
C ALA A 65 2.92 -6.11 -9.71
N ARG A 66 2.34 -5.06 -9.15
CA ARG A 66 2.07 -3.79 -9.85
C ARG A 66 3.20 -2.77 -9.75
N LEU A 67 4.18 -3.00 -8.86
CA LEU A 67 5.27 -2.06 -8.69
C LEU A 67 6.23 -2.15 -9.88
N PRO A 68 6.53 -1.03 -10.54
CA PRO A 68 7.52 -1.02 -11.63
C PRO A 68 8.91 -1.38 -11.11
N ILE A 69 9.61 -2.19 -11.91
CA ILE A 69 11.01 -2.58 -11.67
C ILE A 69 11.90 -1.74 -12.58
N HIS A 70 12.93 -1.14 -12.01
CA HIS A 70 13.91 -0.33 -12.72
C HIS A 70 15.31 -0.94 -12.59
N LEU A 71 16.13 -0.70 -13.59
CA LEU A 71 17.56 -0.99 -13.55
C LEU A 71 18.31 0.32 -13.33
N HIS A 72 19.11 0.36 -12.30
CA HIS A 72 19.94 1.52 -11.95
C HIS A 72 21.42 1.18 -12.06
N GLN A 73 22.22 2.21 -12.32
CA GLN A 73 23.66 2.14 -12.26
C GLN A 73 24.19 3.24 -11.33
N LYS A 74 25.04 2.87 -10.39
CA LYS A 74 25.77 3.82 -9.54
C LYS A 74 27.09 4.20 -10.19
N VAL A 75 27.24 5.45 -10.64
CA VAL A 75 28.46 6.02 -11.23
C VAL A 75 28.85 7.25 -10.42
N ASP A 76 30.04 7.28 -9.87
CA ASP A 76 30.59 8.44 -9.12
C ASP A 76 29.59 9.07 -8.13
N ASP A 77 28.97 8.24 -7.28
CA ASP A 77 27.92 8.59 -6.31
C ASP A 77 26.59 9.14 -6.90
N LYS A 78 26.46 9.16 -8.23
CA LYS A 78 25.19 9.45 -8.90
C LYS A 78 24.50 8.15 -9.29
N VAL A 79 23.19 8.11 -9.07
CA VAL A 79 22.34 7.02 -9.52
C VAL A 79 21.72 7.40 -10.87
N VAL A 80 21.97 6.58 -11.87
CA VAL A 80 21.43 6.78 -13.21
C VAL A 80 20.51 5.62 -13.56
N GLU A 81 19.30 5.93 -14.02
CA GLU A 81 18.36 4.92 -14.50
C GLU A 81 18.76 4.45 -15.91
N VAL A 82 18.87 3.14 -16.09
CA VAL A 82 19.19 2.52 -17.38
C VAL A 82 17.90 2.22 -18.12
N LYS A 83 17.63 2.97 -19.18
CA LYS A 83 16.44 2.79 -20.03
C LYS A 83 16.76 1.95 -21.26
N GLY A 84 15.81 1.10 -21.65
CA GLY A 84 15.90 0.34 -22.89
C GLY A 84 16.51 -1.06 -22.78
N ASP A 85 16.80 -1.54 -21.57
CA ASP A 85 17.20 -2.93 -21.35
C ASP A 85 16.02 -3.87 -21.63
N THR A 86 16.27 -4.96 -22.37
CA THR A 86 15.23 -5.93 -22.75
C THR A 86 14.65 -6.67 -21.55
N ARG A 87 15.45 -6.88 -20.51
CA ARG A 87 15.03 -7.52 -19.25
C ARG A 87 13.94 -6.71 -18.53
N LEU A 88 13.94 -5.37 -18.65
CA LEU A 88 12.89 -4.52 -18.10
C LEU A 88 11.51 -4.81 -18.69
N LYS A 89 11.44 -5.10 -20.00
CA LYS A 89 10.18 -5.44 -20.66
C LYS A 89 9.61 -6.74 -20.14
N GLN A 90 10.47 -7.73 -19.86
CA GLN A 90 10.06 -9.03 -19.34
C GLN A 90 9.61 -8.94 -17.88
N LEU A 91 10.29 -8.15 -17.07
CA LEU A 91 9.97 -7.99 -15.65
C LEU A 91 8.71 -7.15 -15.39
N ASN A 92 8.37 -6.22 -16.30
CA ASN A 92 7.25 -5.30 -16.15
C ASN A 92 6.09 -5.52 -17.14
N GLY A 93 6.28 -6.32 -18.19
CA GLY A 93 5.30 -6.46 -19.26
C GLY A 93 5.17 -7.87 -19.80
N GLU A 94 5.70 -8.09 -21.00
CA GLU A 94 5.64 -9.38 -21.69
C GLU A 94 6.82 -10.25 -21.27
N THR A 95 6.56 -11.38 -20.63
CA THR A 95 7.59 -12.28 -20.12
C THR A 95 8.21 -13.19 -21.19
N GLY A 96 7.60 -13.28 -22.36
CA GLY A 96 7.93 -14.31 -23.37
C GLY A 96 7.20 -15.64 -23.17
N ASP A 97 6.39 -15.75 -22.11
CA ASP A 97 5.54 -16.90 -21.81
C ASP A 97 4.06 -16.57 -22.07
N ALA A 98 3.17 -17.53 -21.78
CA ALA A 98 1.72 -17.35 -21.83
C ALA A 98 1.20 -16.35 -20.78
N MET A 99 1.95 -16.11 -19.72
CA MET A 99 1.65 -15.17 -18.64
C MET A 99 2.34 -13.82 -18.88
N ASN A 100 1.64 -12.72 -18.59
CA ASN A 100 2.29 -11.42 -18.47
C ASN A 100 3.03 -11.29 -17.12
N ALA A 101 3.84 -10.23 -16.96
CA ALA A 101 4.65 -10.02 -15.75
C ALA A 101 3.81 -9.96 -14.47
N VAL A 102 2.65 -9.30 -14.49
CA VAL A 102 1.78 -9.19 -13.32
C VAL A 102 1.23 -10.55 -12.91
N GLU A 103 0.77 -11.35 -13.88
CA GLU A 103 0.29 -12.71 -13.65
C GLU A 103 1.40 -13.63 -13.12
N MET A 104 2.59 -13.54 -13.72
CA MET A 104 3.77 -14.28 -13.30
C MET A 104 4.15 -13.95 -11.85
N TRP A 105 4.25 -12.68 -11.49
CA TRP A 105 4.58 -12.27 -10.14
C TRP A 105 3.50 -12.64 -9.13
N THR A 106 2.22 -12.53 -9.49
CA THR A 106 1.10 -12.94 -8.62
C THR A 106 1.13 -14.44 -8.33
N ALA A 107 1.37 -15.26 -9.35
CA ALA A 107 1.52 -16.72 -9.19
C ALA A 107 2.76 -17.07 -8.34
N ALA A 108 3.90 -16.45 -8.64
CA ALA A 108 5.15 -16.65 -7.93
C ALA A 108 5.02 -16.27 -6.44
N LEU A 109 4.38 -15.14 -6.13
CA LEU A 109 4.16 -14.71 -4.75
C LEU A 109 3.15 -15.59 -4.01
N SER A 110 2.16 -16.14 -4.69
CA SER A 110 1.29 -17.16 -4.10
C SER A 110 2.10 -18.39 -3.66
N ASP A 111 3.04 -18.85 -4.49
CA ASP A 111 3.93 -19.96 -4.16
C ASP A 111 4.99 -19.59 -3.10
N TYR A 112 5.42 -18.36 -3.05
CA TYR A 112 6.29 -17.83 -2.01
C TYR A 112 5.65 -17.99 -0.61
N PHE A 113 4.35 -17.70 -0.48
CA PHE A 113 3.64 -17.81 0.78
C PHE A 113 3.16 -19.23 1.10
N LEU A 114 2.53 -19.89 0.14
CA LEU A 114 1.79 -21.14 0.37
C LEU A 114 2.45 -22.37 -0.26
N GLY A 115 3.45 -22.18 -1.12
CA GLY A 115 4.12 -23.24 -1.85
C GLY A 115 5.53 -23.53 -1.31
N ARG A 116 6.26 -24.30 -2.11
CA ARG A 116 7.67 -24.65 -1.84
C ARG A 116 8.65 -23.55 -2.27
N GLY A 117 8.20 -22.29 -2.32
CA GLY A 117 8.92 -21.15 -2.82
C GLY A 117 8.51 -20.78 -4.26
N ALA A 118 8.82 -19.58 -4.66
CA ALA A 118 8.59 -19.15 -6.03
C ALA A 118 9.80 -19.48 -6.91
N TRP A 119 9.53 -20.01 -8.08
CA TRP A 119 10.53 -20.43 -9.05
C TRP A 119 10.16 -19.88 -10.42
N ILE A 120 11.01 -19.00 -10.97
CA ILE A 120 10.85 -18.44 -12.31
C ILE A 120 12.08 -18.84 -13.11
N TYR A 121 11.89 -19.62 -14.16
CA TYR A 121 12.98 -20.05 -15.05
C TYR A 121 13.37 -18.90 -15.97
N ILE A 122 14.67 -18.73 -16.17
CA ILE A 122 15.26 -17.72 -17.03
C ILE A 122 15.77 -18.43 -18.28
N GLU A 123 15.27 -18.03 -19.44
CA GLU A 123 15.82 -18.52 -20.71
C GLU A 123 17.26 -18.03 -20.95
N PRO A 124 18.09 -18.80 -21.68
CA PRO A 124 19.41 -18.36 -22.05
C PRO A 124 19.38 -16.98 -22.71
N GLN A 125 20.38 -16.13 -22.42
CA GLN A 125 20.47 -14.76 -22.93
C GLN A 125 19.31 -13.82 -22.50
N PHE A 126 18.55 -14.20 -21.48
CA PHE A 126 17.37 -13.48 -20.99
C PHE A 126 16.29 -13.27 -22.08
N GLU A 127 16.04 -14.30 -22.90
CA GLU A 127 15.03 -14.22 -23.96
C GLU A 127 13.60 -14.35 -23.43
N GLY A 128 13.41 -15.01 -22.26
CA GLY A 128 12.12 -15.17 -21.62
C GLY A 128 12.21 -15.53 -20.15
N LEU A 129 11.09 -15.30 -19.43
CA LEU A 129 10.88 -15.64 -18.03
C LEU A 129 9.65 -16.54 -17.93
N HIS A 130 9.80 -17.73 -17.33
CA HIS A 130 8.72 -18.71 -17.20
C HIS A 130 8.44 -19.04 -15.76
N TYR A 131 7.21 -18.81 -15.32
CA TYR A 131 6.78 -19.25 -13.99
C TYR A 131 6.70 -20.79 -13.95
N VAL A 132 7.26 -21.38 -12.91
CA VAL A 132 7.22 -22.82 -12.66
C VAL A 132 6.44 -23.09 -11.37
N ASP A 133 5.32 -23.82 -11.50
CA ASP A 133 4.54 -24.24 -10.33
C ASP A 133 5.44 -25.02 -9.34
N SER A 134 5.49 -24.56 -8.10
CA SER A 134 6.34 -25.14 -7.05
C SER A 134 6.08 -26.62 -6.77
N ARG A 135 4.91 -27.14 -7.18
CA ARG A 135 4.57 -28.57 -7.09
C ARG A 135 5.34 -29.43 -8.11
N SER A 136 5.72 -28.82 -9.23
CA SER A 136 6.51 -29.50 -10.28
C SER A 136 8.00 -29.47 -10.02
N VAL A 137 8.44 -28.71 -9.01
CA VAL A 137 9.85 -28.53 -8.65
C VAL A 137 10.31 -29.65 -7.72
N GLY A 138 11.24 -30.47 -8.19
CA GLY A 138 12.01 -31.40 -7.37
C GLY A 138 13.39 -30.84 -7.09
N ILE A 139 13.93 -31.09 -5.92
CA ILE A 139 15.30 -30.67 -5.55
C ILE A 139 16.18 -31.89 -5.35
N ILE A 140 17.32 -31.89 -6.03
CA ILE A 140 18.40 -32.87 -5.84
C ILE A 140 19.58 -32.13 -5.22
N SER A 141 19.87 -32.40 -3.95
CA SER A 141 20.93 -31.70 -3.23
C SER A 141 22.06 -32.66 -2.82
N ASN A 142 23.25 -32.11 -2.59
CA ASN A 142 24.34 -32.84 -1.97
C ASN A 142 24.06 -33.02 -0.47
N ALA A 143 24.79 -33.94 0.15
CA ALA A 143 24.68 -34.23 1.59
C ALA A 143 25.57 -33.33 2.47
N ASP A 144 26.32 -32.39 1.86
CA ASP A 144 27.24 -31.51 2.59
C ASP A 144 26.48 -30.38 3.29
N PRO A 145 26.59 -30.26 4.62
CA PRO A 145 25.89 -29.20 5.34
C PRO A 145 26.54 -27.81 5.21
N ILE A 146 27.82 -27.75 4.78
CA ILE A 146 28.59 -26.50 4.64
C ILE A 146 28.56 -26.04 3.19
N PHE A 147 29.03 -26.87 2.26
CA PHE A 147 29.09 -26.57 0.83
C PHE A 147 27.82 -27.08 0.15
N LYS A 148 26.75 -26.33 0.37
CA LYS A 148 25.40 -26.65 -0.10
C LYS A 148 25.29 -26.44 -1.62
N GLN A 149 25.07 -27.52 -2.34
CA GLN A 149 24.81 -27.48 -3.78
C GLN A 149 23.52 -28.25 -4.08
N PHE A 150 22.76 -27.76 -5.01
CA PHE A 150 21.53 -28.40 -5.45
C PHE A 150 21.28 -28.17 -6.94
N CYS A 151 20.48 -29.04 -7.53
CA CYS A 151 19.93 -28.90 -8.87
C CYS A 151 18.42 -28.94 -8.77
N VAL A 152 17.76 -28.22 -9.66
CA VAL A 152 16.31 -28.20 -9.80
C VAL A 152 15.92 -29.27 -10.82
N ASN A 153 15.08 -30.23 -10.43
CA ASN A 153 14.56 -31.27 -11.32
C ASN A 153 13.11 -30.97 -11.68
N ILE A 154 12.83 -30.81 -12.96
CA ILE A 154 11.49 -30.58 -13.49
C ILE A 154 11.21 -31.66 -14.54
N ASN A 155 10.19 -32.48 -14.34
CA ASN A 155 9.81 -33.56 -15.26
C ASN A 155 10.96 -34.51 -15.63
N GLY A 156 11.90 -34.76 -14.69
CA GLY A 156 13.05 -35.64 -14.92
C GLY A 156 14.25 -34.96 -15.57
N GLN A 157 14.16 -33.70 -15.94
CA GLN A 157 15.29 -32.91 -16.45
C GLN A 157 15.89 -32.09 -15.31
N ASN A 158 17.23 -32.05 -15.26
CA ASN A 158 17.97 -31.28 -14.26
C ASN A 158 18.41 -29.93 -14.80
N TYR A 159 18.17 -28.90 -14.02
CA TYR A 159 18.55 -27.52 -14.25
C TYR A 159 19.45 -27.02 -13.14
N TYR A 160 20.28 -26.04 -13.45
CA TYR A 160 21.12 -25.39 -12.45
C TYR A 160 20.33 -24.33 -11.67
N ASP A 161 20.75 -24.08 -10.43
CA ASP A 161 20.10 -23.11 -9.53
C ASP A 161 20.13 -21.66 -10.04
N TRP A 162 21.19 -21.27 -10.76
CA TRP A 162 21.36 -19.94 -11.35
C TRP A 162 20.43 -19.68 -12.55
N GLN A 163 19.77 -20.70 -13.08
CA GLN A 163 18.77 -20.56 -14.15
C GLN A 163 17.38 -20.13 -13.60
N PHE A 164 17.27 -19.90 -12.31
CA PHE A 164 15.99 -19.52 -11.70
C PHE A 164 16.11 -18.28 -10.82
N ILE A 165 15.12 -17.37 -10.95
CA ILE A 165 14.82 -16.43 -9.91
C ILE A 165 14.09 -17.21 -8.82
N LYS A 166 14.75 -17.35 -7.68
CA LYS A 166 14.27 -18.15 -6.55
C LYS A 166 13.88 -17.26 -5.38
N LEU A 167 12.63 -17.34 -4.94
CA LEU A 167 12.14 -16.60 -3.78
C LEU A 167 11.69 -17.56 -2.70
N LEU A 168 12.33 -17.52 -1.56
CA LEU A 168 12.03 -18.34 -0.39
C LEU A 168 11.65 -17.43 0.79
N ARG A 169 10.46 -17.66 1.36
CA ARG A 169 10.01 -16.89 2.52
C ARG A 169 10.81 -17.20 3.77
N LYS A 170 10.97 -18.48 4.05
CA LYS A 170 11.71 -18.99 5.21
C LYS A 170 12.41 -20.29 4.83
N THR A 171 13.72 -20.31 4.90
CA THR A 171 14.52 -21.45 4.50
C THR A 171 15.58 -21.77 5.55
N ARG A 172 15.96 -23.04 5.66
CA ARG A 172 17.07 -23.51 6.50
C ARG A 172 18.28 -23.96 5.68
N ASN A 173 18.06 -24.38 4.47
CA ASN A 173 19.08 -24.98 3.60
C ASN A 173 19.36 -24.19 2.32
N GLY A 174 18.50 -23.23 1.96
CA GLY A 174 18.64 -22.39 0.77
C GLY A 174 17.86 -22.86 -0.46
N TRP A 175 17.11 -23.98 -0.36
CA TRP A 175 16.26 -24.50 -1.42
C TRP A 175 14.85 -24.90 -0.99
N ASP A 176 14.65 -25.29 0.28
CA ASP A 176 13.31 -25.57 0.81
C ASP A 176 12.69 -24.31 1.41
N ASN A 177 11.45 -24.07 1.11
CA ASN A 177 10.63 -23.04 1.72
C ASN A 177 9.72 -23.66 2.80
N VAL A 178 9.49 -22.94 3.88
CA VAL A 178 8.48 -23.30 4.87
C VAL A 178 7.22 -22.51 4.56
N PRO A 179 6.16 -23.16 4.02
CA PRO A 179 4.88 -22.51 3.75
C PRO A 179 4.25 -21.99 5.04
N ILE A 180 3.51 -20.89 4.96
CA ILE A 180 2.94 -20.24 6.14
C ILE A 180 1.91 -21.13 6.85
N GLN A 181 1.15 -21.93 6.09
CA GLN A 181 0.20 -22.89 6.64
C GLN A 181 0.85 -24.07 7.36
N GLU A 182 2.09 -24.42 7.03
CA GLU A 182 2.83 -25.45 7.77
C GLU A 182 3.48 -24.88 9.05
N GLU A 183 3.90 -23.62 9.01
CA GLU A 183 4.46 -22.94 10.18
C GLU A 183 3.45 -22.80 11.32
N SER A 184 2.18 -22.57 10.99
CA SER A 184 1.09 -22.38 11.95
C SER A 184 -0.09 -23.30 11.67
N ALA A 185 0.21 -24.57 11.44
CA ALA A 185 -0.77 -25.57 10.99
C ALA A 185 -2.03 -25.64 11.86
N THR A 186 -1.91 -25.44 13.17
CA THR A 186 -3.03 -25.51 14.10
C THR A 186 -4.08 -24.42 13.82
N ILE A 187 -3.65 -23.17 13.58
CA ILE A 187 -4.54 -22.03 13.32
C ILE A 187 -5.25 -22.22 11.97
N PHE A 188 -4.48 -22.58 10.94
CA PHE A 188 -5.05 -22.86 9.61
C PHE A 188 -6.03 -24.02 9.64
N SER A 189 -5.71 -25.10 10.35
CA SER A 189 -6.60 -26.25 10.53
C SER A 189 -7.89 -25.87 11.26
N ALA A 190 -7.79 -25.09 12.34
CA ALA A 190 -8.95 -24.61 13.09
C ALA A 190 -9.86 -23.73 12.22
N ALA A 191 -9.29 -22.78 11.47
CA ALA A 191 -10.04 -21.91 10.57
C ALA A 191 -10.74 -22.70 9.46
N TYR A 192 -10.02 -23.62 8.82
CA TYR A 192 -10.55 -24.46 7.74
C TYR A 192 -11.70 -25.37 8.22
N ASN A 193 -11.49 -26.06 9.35
CA ASN A 193 -12.50 -26.96 9.93
C ASN A 193 -13.74 -26.19 10.39
N SER A 194 -13.57 -24.95 10.88
CA SER A 194 -14.68 -24.08 11.25
C SER A 194 -15.56 -23.74 10.04
N ILE A 195 -14.94 -23.41 8.90
CA ILE A 195 -15.65 -23.13 7.64
C ILE A 195 -16.36 -24.39 7.12
N LYS A 196 -15.68 -25.54 7.16
CA LYS A 196 -16.30 -26.83 6.75
C LYS A 196 -17.50 -27.19 7.60
N LEU A 197 -17.39 -27.05 8.91
CA LEU A 197 -18.49 -27.35 9.83
C LEU A 197 -19.70 -26.46 9.55
N GLU A 198 -19.49 -25.16 9.35
CA GLU A 198 -20.56 -24.23 8.99
C GLU A 198 -21.22 -24.60 7.65
N ASN A 199 -20.40 -24.94 6.64
CA ASN A 199 -20.93 -25.37 5.35
C ASN A 199 -21.76 -26.67 5.48
N GLN A 200 -21.28 -27.62 6.26
CA GLN A 200 -22.04 -28.85 6.54
C GLN A 200 -23.37 -28.58 7.25
N MET A 201 -23.37 -27.67 8.24
CA MET A 201 -24.59 -27.24 8.91
C MET A 201 -25.59 -26.60 7.93
N ASN A 202 -25.10 -25.73 7.04
CA ASN A 202 -25.95 -25.08 6.04
C ASN A 202 -26.49 -26.07 4.99
N VAL A 203 -25.66 -27.00 4.53
CA VAL A 203 -26.02 -28.03 3.55
C VAL A 203 -27.06 -29.00 4.12
N ASN A 204 -26.90 -29.36 5.40
CA ASN A 204 -27.84 -30.24 6.09
C ASN A 204 -29.17 -29.55 6.50
N GLY A 205 -29.43 -28.33 6.01
CA GLY A 205 -30.66 -27.60 6.24
C GLY A 205 -30.86 -27.16 7.69
N GLY A 206 -29.77 -26.98 8.45
CA GLY A 206 -29.85 -26.58 9.86
C GLY A 206 -30.31 -27.67 10.80
N CYS A 207 -30.37 -28.93 10.34
CA CYS A 207 -30.71 -30.07 11.19
C CYS A 207 -29.68 -30.17 12.33
N LYS A 208 -30.14 -29.91 13.54
CA LYS A 208 -29.30 -29.98 14.74
C LYS A 208 -28.97 -31.46 15.01
N PRO A 209 -27.69 -31.76 15.32
CA PRO A 209 -27.35 -33.08 15.82
C PRO A 209 -28.15 -33.34 17.11
N GLY A 210 -28.61 -34.53 17.29
CA GLY A 210 -29.42 -34.90 18.43
C GLY A 210 -29.26 -36.38 18.79
N PHE A 211 -29.84 -36.73 19.91
CA PHE A 211 -29.89 -38.10 20.36
C PHE A 211 -31.30 -38.64 20.18
N LEU A 212 -31.41 -39.86 19.60
CA LEU A 212 -32.64 -40.62 19.65
C LEU A 212 -32.67 -41.41 20.96
N LYS A 213 -33.57 -41.01 21.84
CA LYS A 213 -33.76 -41.67 23.13
C LYS A 213 -34.92 -42.66 23.02
N SER A 214 -34.66 -43.92 23.34
CA SER A 214 -35.71 -44.96 23.41
C SER A 214 -36.07 -45.23 24.86
N SER A 215 -37.36 -45.38 25.12
CA SER A 215 -37.89 -45.81 26.44
C SER A 215 -37.67 -47.28 26.73
N HIS A 216 -37.33 -48.08 25.70
CA HIS A 216 -37.08 -49.50 25.79
C HIS A 216 -35.68 -49.86 25.27
N THR A 217 -35.09 -50.95 25.77
CA THR A 217 -33.82 -51.44 25.29
C THR A 217 -33.99 -51.97 23.87
N LEU A 218 -33.29 -51.35 22.92
CA LEU A 218 -33.30 -51.76 21.50
C LEU A 218 -32.31 -52.91 21.27
N THR A 219 -32.65 -53.85 20.41
CA THR A 219 -31.68 -54.80 19.88
C THR A 219 -30.70 -54.06 18.96
N LYS A 220 -29.50 -54.60 18.76
CA LYS A 220 -28.50 -54.01 17.94
C LYS A 220 -28.98 -53.76 16.50
N GLU A 221 -29.68 -54.75 15.92
CA GLU A 221 -30.26 -54.66 14.58
C GLU A 221 -31.31 -53.53 14.48
N ALA A 222 -32.17 -53.37 15.52
CA ALA A 222 -33.16 -52.31 15.56
C ALA A 222 -32.51 -50.92 15.68
N ALA A 223 -31.46 -50.81 16.49
CA ALA A 223 -30.69 -49.56 16.65
C ALA A 223 -29.98 -49.16 15.35
N ASP A 224 -29.39 -50.14 14.65
CA ASP A 224 -28.68 -49.90 13.39
C ASP A 224 -29.70 -49.54 12.28
N MET A 225 -30.86 -50.18 12.21
CA MET A 225 -31.93 -49.84 11.25
C MET A 225 -32.48 -48.42 11.48
N ILE A 226 -32.67 -48.00 12.72
CA ILE A 226 -33.11 -46.64 13.07
C ILE A 226 -32.02 -45.62 12.67
N ARG A 227 -30.74 -45.95 12.92
CA ARG A 227 -29.61 -45.13 12.55
C ARG A 227 -29.50 -44.97 11.02
N GLU A 228 -29.62 -46.06 10.27
CA GLU A 228 -29.58 -46.02 8.82
C GLU A 228 -30.75 -45.24 8.22
N ASN A 229 -31.94 -45.43 8.72
CA ASN A 229 -33.12 -44.67 8.30
C ASN A 229 -32.98 -43.19 8.61
N TYR A 230 -32.48 -42.84 9.79
CA TYR A 230 -32.23 -41.46 10.18
C TYR A 230 -31.13 -40.84 9.29
N ASN A 231 -30.04 -41.55 9.11
CA ASN A 231 -28.94 -41.09 8.25
C ASN A 231 -29.37 -40.95 6.78
N SER A 232 -30.16 -41.88 6.24
CA SER A 232 -30.66 -41.80 4.85
C SER A 232 -31.60 -40.62 4.62
N MET A 233 -32.31 -40.17 5.65
CA MET A 233 -33.16 -38.97 5.58
C MET A 233 -32.36 -37.65 5.70
N TYR A 234 -31.20 -37.68 6.36
CA TYR A 234 -30.36 -36.54 6.62
C TYR A 234 -29.04 -36.56 5.87
N SER A 235 -28.63 -37.69 5.27
CA SER A 235 -27.40 -37.75 4.48
C SER A 235 -27.60 -37.10 3.11
N ASN A 236 -26.53 -36.49 2.65
CA ASN A 236 -26.50 -35.62 1.46
C ASN A 236 -26.38 -36.39 0.13
N ASP A 237 -26.58 -37.71 0.12
CA ASP A 237 -26.52 -38.55 -1.08
C ASP A 237 -27.72 -38.32 -1.99
N GLY A 238 -27.72 -37.19 -2.70
CA GLY A 238 -28.42 -36.97 -3.98
C GLY A 238 -29.93 -37.14 -4.04
N GLY A 239 -30.59 -37.46 -2.96
CA GLY A 239 -32.01 -37.83 -2.96
C GLY A 239 -32.95 -36.67 -2.60
N SER A 240 -34.03 -36.58 -3.31
CA SER A 240 -35.16 -35.63 -3.26
C SER A 240 -35.89 -35.53 -1.90
N GLN A 241 -35.22 -35.71 -0.78
CA GLN A 241 -35.85 -35.82 0.56
C GLN A 241 -35.53 -34.69 1.55
N LYS A 242 -34.93 -33.58 1.10
CA LYS A 242 -34.68 -32.41 1.97
C LYS A 242 -36.00 -31.85 2.50
N GLY A 243 -36.09 -31.73 3.82
CA GLY A 243 -37.22 -31.09 4.50
C GLY A 243 -38.41 -32.03 4.84
N LYS A 244 -38.24 -33.33 4.74
CA LYS A 244 -39.31 -34.27 5.18
C LYS A 244 -39.34 -34.36 6.70
N VAL A 245 -40.56 -34.38 7.22
CA VAL A 245 -40.81 -34.60 8.64
C VAL A 245 -40.50 -36.07 8.96
N VAL A 246 -39.62 -36.29 9.93
CA VAL A 246 -39.32 -37.63 10.45
C VAL A 246 -40.42 -38.03 11.41
N VAL A 247 -41.12 -39.11 11.11
CA VAL A 247 -42.10 -39.72 12.02
C VAL A 247 -41.34 -40.70 12.90
N LEU A 248 -41.32 -40.44 14.20
CA LEU A 248 -40.72 -41.33 15.19
C LEU A 248 -41.81 -42.29 15.70
N ASN A 249 -41.44 -43.55 15.91
CA ASN A 249 -42.34 -44.56 16.50
C ASN A 249 -42.59 -44.24 17.99
N GLU A 250 -43.67 -44.72 18.53
CA GLU A 250 -44.02 -44.59 19.94
C GLU A 250 -42.87 -45.13 20.84
N GLY A 251 -42.44 -44.32 21.81
CA GLY A 251 -41.33 -44.67 22.69
C GLY A 251 -39.94 -44.23 22.20
N ILE A 252 -39.83 -43.54 21.05
CA ILE A 252 -38.59 -42.90 20.59
C ILE A 252 -38.80 -41.39 20.63
N ASP A 253 -37.96 -40.70 21.39
CA ASP A 253 -37.95 -39.25 21.50
C ASP A 253 -36.64 -38.68 20.92
N PHE A 254 -36.75 -37.54 20.22
CA PHE A 254 -35.60 -36.85 19.67
C PHE A 254 -35.22 -35.67 20.59
N GLN A 255 -34.06 -35.77 21.18
CA GLN A 255 -33.50 -34.71 21.99
C GLN A 255 -32.42 -33.97 21.16
N ALA A 256 -32.78 -32.79 20.67
CA ALA A 256 -31.81 -31.94 19.97
C ALA A 256 -30.74 -31.47 20.94
N VAL A 257 -29.49 -31.49 20.51
CA VAL A 257 -28.41 -30.82 21.20
C VAL A 257 -28.57 -29.33 20.94
N THR A 258 -28.82 -28.56 21.99
CA THR A 258 -28.98 -27.09 21.91
C THR A 258 -27.61 -26.44 21.71
N ASN A 259 -27.28 -26.08 20.48
CA ASN A 259 -25.98 -25.50 20.11
C ASN A 259 -25.94 -23.96 20.10
N THR A 260 -26.90 -23.28 20.70
CA THR A 260 -26.96 -21.80 20.66
C THR A 260 -25.71 -21.10 21.19
N ALA A 261 -25.06 -21.64 22.21
CA ALA A 261 -23.78 -21.11 22.73
C ALA A 261 -22.61 -21.41 21.78
N VAL A 262 -22.62 -22.57 21.10
CA VAL A 262 -21.59 -22.99 20.15
C VAL A 262 -21.64 -22.14 18.86
N GLU A 263 -22.84 -21.78 18.38
CA GLU A 263 -23.01 -20.94 17.19
C GLU A 263 -22.47 -19.51 17.39
N LEU A 264 -22.71 -18.93 18.57
CA LEU A 264 -22.16 -17.61 18.95
C LEU A 264 -20.63 -17.66 19.08
N GLN A 265 -20.09 -18.70 19.72
CA GLN A 265 -18.64 -18.89 19.83
C GLN A 265 -17.97 -19.15 18.48
N MET A 266 -18.64 -19.78 17.52
CA MET A 266 -18.11 -19.99 16.16
C MET A 266 -17.83 -18.66 15.44
N ASN A 267 -18.73 -17.68 15.55
CA ASN A 267 -18.54 -16.37 14.94
C ASN A 267 -17.41 -15.58 15.58
N GLU A 268 -17.27 -15.66 16.90
CA GLU A 268 -16.15 -15.05 17.61
C GLU A 268 -14.81 -15.73 17.25
N ASN A 269 -14.79 -17.06 17.21
CA ASN A 269 -13.61 -17.83 16.82
C ASN A 269 -13.17 -17.52 15.37
N LYS A 270 -14.12 -17.32 14.44
CA LYS A 270 -13.79 -16.89 13.07
C LYS A 270 -13.07 -15.54 13.05
N LYS A 271 -13.57 -14.57 13.80
CA LYS A 271 -12.91 -13.25 13.90
C LYS A 271 -11.53 -13.37 14.51
N VAL A 272 -11.37 -14.13 15.58
CA VAL A 272 -10.08 -14.36 16.22
C VAL A 272 -9.12 -15.05 15.25
N ASN A 273 -9.54 -16.13 14.58
CA ASN A 273 -8.72 -16.83 13.60
C ASN A 273 -8.32 -15.91 12.43
N SER A 274 -9.23 -15.05 11.95
CA SER A 274 -8.93 -14.07 10.90
C SER A 274 -7.84 -13.10 11.36
N ILE A 275 -7.94 -12.55 12.56
CA ILE A 275 -6.94 -11.65 13.13
C ILE A 275 -5.59 -12.36 13.29
N GLU A 276 -5.58 -13.59 13.81
CA GLU A 276 -4.34 -14.36 13.99
C GLU A 276 -3.67 -14.71 12.65
N ILE A 277 -4.46 -15.03 11.62
CA ILE A 277 -3.94 -15.25 10.27
C ILE A 277 -3.30 -13.97 9.71
N CYS A 278 -3.94 -12.81 9.83
CA CYS A 278 -3.36 -11.54 9.39
C CYS A 278 -2.04 -11.23 10.08
N LYS A 279 -1.91 -11.51 11.39
CA LYS A 279 -0.65 -11.37 12.14
C LYS A 279 0.48 -12.23 11.57
N LEU A 280 0.17 -13.44 11.06
CA LEU A 280 1.18 -14.30 10.42
C LEU A 280 1.70 -13.70 9.10
N PHE A 281 0.85 -12.96 8.39
CA PHE A 281 1.26 -12.19 7.20
C PHE A 281 1.95 -10.87 7.56
N GLY A 282 1.92 -10.45 8.83
CA GLY A 282 2.65 -9.31 9.34
C GLY A 282 1.92 -7.96 9.28
N PHE A 283 0.61 -7.95 9.01
CA PHE A 283 -0.17 -6.71 8.97
C PHE A 283 -1.53 -6.85 9.67
N PRO A 284 -2.16 -5.75 10.07
CA PRO A 284 -3.45 -5.76 10.77
C PRO A 284 -4.61 -6.20 9.87
N HIS A 285 -5.61 -6.85 10.44
CA HIS A 285 -6.82 -7.28 9.73
C HIS A 285 -7.61 -6.12 9.11
N THR A 286 -7.51 -4.91 9.67
CA THR A 286 -8.14 -3.68 9.17
C THR A 286 -7.77 -3.34 7.73
N ILE A 287 -6.62 -3.82 7.24
CA ILE A 287 -6.19 -3.69 5.83
C ILE A 287 -7.11 -4.50 4.89
N ILE A 288 -7.62 -5.64 5.36
CA ILE A 288 -8.51 -6.51 4.58
C ILE A 288 -9.98 -6.12 4.78
N ASP A 289 -10.38 -5.86 6.04
CA ASP A 289 -11.78 -5.59 6.40
C ASP A 289 -12.20 -4.15 6.07
N GLY A 290 -11.23 -3.25 5.84
CA GLY A 290 -11.45 -1.82 5.66
C GLY A 290 -11.33 -1.02 6.97
N GLY A 291 -11.17 0.30 6.85
CA GLY A 291 -11.02 1.19 8.00
C GLY A 291 -9.60 1.22 8.58
N ALA A 292 -8.58 0.84 7.80
CA ALA A 292 -7.18 0.88 8.20
C ALA A 292 -6.73 2.29 8.61
N SER A 293 -6.07 2.40 9.76
CA SER A 293 -5.40 3.62 10.21
C SER A 293 -4.13 3.90 9.39
N GLU A 294 -3.54 5.08 9.53
CA GLU A 294 -2.27 5.40 8.87
C GLU A 294 -1.12 4.53 9.41
N GLU A 295 -1.15 4.16 10.69
CA GLU A 295 -0.20 3.21 11.26
C GLU A 295 -0.35 1.81 10.64
N ASP A 296 -1.59 1.36 10.43
CA ASP A 296 -1.87 0.07 9.78
C ASP A 296 -1.34 0.03 8.35
N LYS A 297 -1.53 1.11 7.59
CA LYS A 297 -0.98 1.26 6.24
C LYS A 297 0.54 1.24 6.24
N LYS A 298 1.19 1.95 7.16
CA LYS A 298 2.65 1.95 7.31
C LYS A 298 3.18 0.55 7.62
N GLN A 299 2.51 -0.20 8.49
CA GLN A 299 2.87 -1.58 8.79
C GLN A 299 2.74 -2.47 7.56
N PHE A 300 1.65 -2.36 6.79
CA PHE A 300 1.48 -3.08 5.53
C PHE A 300 2.59 -2.74 4.52
N ILE A 301 2.89 -1.45 4.33
CA ILE A 301 3.98 -1.00 3.45
C ILE A 301 5.32 -1.60 3.88
N SER A 302 5.62 -1.66 5.17
CA SER A 302 6.85 -2.27 5.69
C SER A 302 6.97 -3.75 5.31
N VAL A 303 5.87 -4.50 5.32
CA VAL A 303 5.82 -5.90 4.86
C VAL A 303 6.08 -5.98 3.36
N VAL A 304 5.41 -5.15 2.56
CA VAL A 304 5.60 -5.08 1.10
C VAL A 304 7.07 -4.77 0.76
N VAL A 305 7.67 -3.75 1.39
CA VAL A 305 9.08 -3.40 1.19
C VAL A 305 10.02 -4.56 1.56
N SER A 306 9.72 -5.30 2.61
CA SER A 306 10.51 -6.50 2.97
C SER A 306 10.46 -7.59 1.89
N ILE A 307 9.33 -7.76 1.21
CA ILE A 307 9.19 -8.70 0.08
C ILE A 307 9.94 -8.17 -1.14
N VAL A 308 9.76 -6.90 -1.45
CA VAL A 308 10.44 -6.21 -2.55
C VAL A 308 11.96 -6.36 -2.44
N ASN A 309 12.55 -6.05 -1.27
CA ASN A 309 13.99 -6.19 -1.06
C ASN A 309 14.51 -7.62 -1.29
N ARG A 310 13.68 -8.64 -1.01
CA ARG A 310 14.05 -10.04 -1.30
C ARG A 310 14.02 -10.33 -2.79
N ILE A 311 13.08 -9.75 -3.53
CA ILE A 311 13.00 -9.88 -4.99
C ILE A 311 14.19 -9.16 -5.62
N GLU A 312 14.50 -7.93 -5.21
CA GLU A 312 15.67 -7.17 -5.67
C GLU A 312 16.96 -7.97 -5.48
N THR A 313 17.17 -8.51 -4.28
CA THR A 313 18.34 -9.36 -4.00
C THR A 313 18.39 -10.60 -4.89
N ALA A 314 17.25 -11.23 -5.17
CA ALA A 314 17.20 -12.39 -6.06
C ALA A 314 17.50 -12.00 -7.51
N LEU A 315 16.97 -10.88 -7.98
CA LEU A 315 17.23 -10.33 -9.32
C LEU A 315 18.72 -9.95 -9.49
N ASP A 316 19.29 -9.24 -8.51
CA ASP A 316 20.72 -8.87 -8.51
C ASP A 316 21.64 -10.10 -8.56
N THR A 317 21.21 -11.19 -7.95
CA THR A 317 22.01 -12.44 -7.91
C THR A 317 22.04 -13.13 -9.25
N VAL A 318 20.90 -13.25 -9.96
CA VAL A 318 20.79 -14.11 -11.16
C VAL A 318 20.57 -13.34 -12.47
N MET A 319 20.02 -12.13 -12.44
CA MET A 319 19.70 -11.34 -13.64
C MET A 319 20.79 -10.32 -14.02
N LEU A 320 21.86 -10.21 -13.24
CA LEU A 320 23.03 -9.38 -13.56
C LEU A 320 24.24 -10.25 -13.83
N TYR A 321 24.97 -9.90 -14.90
CA TYR A 321 26.29 -10.47 -15.15
C TYR A 321 27.31 -9.92 -14.15
N GLU A 322 28.40 -10.66 -13.91
CA GLU A 322 29.43 -10.22 -12.96
C GLU A 322 30.08 -8.88 -13.33
N ASP A 323 30.28 -8.61 -14.61
CA ASP A 323 30.80 -7.33 -15.10
C ASP A 323 29.81 -6.17 -14.92
N GLU A 324 28.50 -6.44 -14.90
CA GLU A 324 27.48 -5.44 -14.57
C GLU A 324 27.49 -5.13 -13.08
N LYS A 325 27.60 -6.16 -12.22
CA LYS A 325 27.71 -5.97 -10.77
C LYS A 325 28.95 -5.15 -10.39
N GLU A 326 30.10 -5.42 -11.04
CA GLU A 326 31.32 -4.64 -10.86
C GLU A 326 31.18 -3.18 -11.30
N LYS A 327 30.35 -2.91 -12.30
CA LYS A 327 30.02 -1.56 -12.79
C LYS A 327 28.94 -0.85 -11.95
N GLY A 328 28.46 -1.48 -10.88
CA GLY A 328 27.48 -0.89 -9.98
C GLY A 328 26.03 -0.90 -10.45
N TYR A 329 25.65 -1.86 -11.32
CA TYR A 329 24.26 -2.06 -11.70
C TYR A 329 23.50 -2.77 -10.57
N TYR A 330 22.23 -2.42 -10.39
CA TYR A 330 21.32 -3.07 -9.44
C TYR A 330 19.85 -2.88 -9.83
N TRP A 331 19.02 -3.82 -9.45
CA TRP A 331 17.57 -3.75 -9.64
C TRP A 331 16.90 -3.04 -8.47
N SER A 332 15.89 -2.26 -8.75
CA SER A 332 15.12 -1.56 -7.73
C SER A 332 13.65 -1.43 -8.14
N PHE A 333 12.75 -1.60 -7.19
CA PHE A 333 11.34 -1.33 -7.37
C PHE A 333 11.00 0.13 -7.11
N ASP A 334 10.10 0.68 -7.90
CA ASP A 334 9.52 1.98 -7.56
C ASP A 334 8.46 1.82 -6.47
N THR A 335 8.86 2.08 -5.24
CA THR A 335 7.98 2.03 -4.07
C THR A 335 7.31 3.37 -3.78
N ARG A 336 7.54 4.42 -4.58
CA ARG A 336 7.00 5.76 -4.37
C ARG A 336 5.47 5.76 -4.37
N GLU A 337 4.83 4.94 -5.21
CA GLU A 337 3.37 4.80 -5.19
C GLU A 337 2.81 4.24 -3.88
N LEU A 338 3.55 3.35 -3.21
CA LEU A 338 3.13 2.81 -1.91
C LEU A 338 3.19 3.87 -0.81
N THR A 339 4.18 4.75 -0.90
CA THR A 339 4.42 5.82 0.07
C THR A 339 3.74 7.13 -0.34
N ARG A 340 3.16 7.20 -1.55
CA ARG A 340 2.30 8.31 -1.99
C ARG A 340 1.08 8.36 -1.06
N GLY A 341 1.31 8.90 0.13
CA GLY A 341 0.30 9.20 1.13
C GLY A 341 -0.77 10.13 0.59
N ASN A 342 -1.67 10.58 1.45
CA ASN A 342 -2.65 11.60 1.14
C ASN A 342 -1.93 12.75 0.38
N MET A 343 -2.46 13.12 -0.79
CA MET A 343 -1.94 14.23 -1.63
C MET A 343 -1.57 15.45 -0.78
N LYS A 344 -2.34 15.74 0.25
CA LYS A 344 -2.10 16.84 1.17
C LYS A 344 -0.76 16.70 1.93
N GLU A 345 -0.49 15.52 2.49
CA GLU A 345 0.75 15.27 3.24
C GLU A 345 1.99 15.37 2.35
N ARG A 346 1.86 14.89 1.10
CA ARG A 346 2.94 14.97 0.11
C ARG A 346 3.22 16.42 -0.28
N TYR A 347 2.18 17.21 -0.58
CA TYR A 347 2.35 18.63 -0.90
C TYR A 347 2.84 19.45 0.29
N GLU A 348 2.47 19.09 1.53
CA GLU A 348 3.04 19.69 2.74
C GLU A 348 4.53 19.34 2.88
N ALA A 349 4.92 18.11 2.58
CA ALA A 349 6.33 17.70 2.57
C ALA A 349 7.12 18.44 1.49
N TYR A 350 6.59 18.60 0.27
CA TYR A 350 7.22 19.41 -0.77
C TYR A 350 7.34 20.89 -0.39
N ALA A 351 6.31 21.45 0.24
CA ALA A 351 6.37 22.83 0.72
C ALA A 351 7.50 23.02 1.74
N ILE A 352 7.66 22.07 2.66
CA ILE A 352 8.77 22.07 3.62
C ILE A 352 10.13 21.91 2.90
N ALA A 353 10.20 21.01 1.92
CA ALA A 353 11.41 20.73 1.16
C ALA A 353 11.89 21.95 0.36
N LEU A 354 10.96 22.65 -0.28
CA LEU A 354 11.23 23.90 -0.98
C LEU A 354 11.60 25.04 -0.01
N GLU A 355 10.89 25.16 1.13
CA GLU A 355 11.19 26.14 2.18
C GLU A 355 12.58 25.93 2.81
N LYS A 356 12.99 24.68 2.97
CA LYS A 356 14.33 24.33 3.51
C LYS A 356 15.42 24.27 2.44
N HIS A 357 15.10 24.60 1.20
CA HIS A 357 16.03 24.79 0.09
C HIS A 357 16.80 23.54 -0.36
N PHE A 358 16.30 22.33 -0.14
CA PHE A 358 16.96 21.11 -0.60
C PHE A 358 16.31 20.46 -1.83
N LEU A 359 15.14 20.95 -2.28
CA LEU A 359 14.53 20.57 -3.56
C LEU A 359 14.33 21.81 -4.43
N GLN A 360 14.39 21.58 -5.75
CA GLN A 360 14.05 22.57 -6.76
C GLN A 360 12.57 22.45 -7.16
N ILE A 361 11.97 23.51 -7.68
CA ILE A 361 10.59 23.50 -8.14
C ILE A 361 10.39 22.50 -9.29
N ASP A 362 11.34 22.43 -10.22
CA ASP A 362 11.27 21.51 -11.36
C ASP A 362 11.52 20.04 -10.98
N GLU A 363 12.21 19.77 -9.88
CA GLU A 363 12.31 18.43 -9.31
C GLU A 363 10.96 17.98 -8.76
N VAL A 364 10.28 18.83 -7.98
CA VAL A 364 8.92 18.55 -7.48
C VAL A 364 7.94 18.38 -8.62
N ARG A 365 8.04 19.20 -9.68
CA ARG A 365 7.19 19.06 -10.86
C ARG A 365 7.39 17.72 -11.57
N ARG A 366 8.63 17.27 -11.71
CA ARG A 366 8.94 15.94 -12.29
C ARG A 366 8.43 14.79 -11.43
N GLU A 367 8.50 14.92 -10.11
CA GLU A 367 7.95 13.89 -9.20
C GLU A 367 6.42 13.76 -9.30
N GLU A 368 5.73 14.82 -9.74
CA GLU A 368 4.28 14.86 -9.93
C GLU A 368 3.87 14.76 -11.41
N ASP A 369 4.78 14.32 -12.30
CA ASP A 369 4.57 14.16 -13.74
C ASP A 369 4.16 15.46 -14.47
N TYR A 370 4.53 16.64 -13.92
CA TYR A 370 4.36 17.91 -14.61
C TYR A 370 5.59 18.26 -15.44
N GLU A 371 5.38 18.88 -16.60
CA GLU A 371 6.47 19.41 -17.41
C GLU A 371 7.31 20.44 -16.62
N PRO A 372 8.65 20.38 -16.68
CA PRO A 372 9.51 21.37 -16.06
C PRO A 372 9.28 22.76 -16.67
N VAL A 373 9.35 23.80 -15.87
CA VAL A 373 9.13 25.19 -16.29
C VAL A 373 10.45 25.94 -16.50
N GLY A 374 11.58 25.29 -16.18
CA GLY A 374 12.92 25.87 -16.28
C GLY A 374 13.40 26.57 -15.00
N PHE A 375 12.73 26.29 -13.87
CA PHE A 375 13.18 26.79 -12.56
C PHE A 375 14.28 25.90 -11.97
N ASN A 376 15.47 25.94 -12.58
CA ASN A 376 16.65 25.18 -12.16
C ASN A 376 17.44 25.90 -11.07
N PHE A 377 16.77 26.42 -10.05
CA PHE A 377 17.43 27.13 -8.96
C PHE A 377 16.82 26.78 -7.61
N ILE A 378 17.65 26.88 -6.59
CA ILE A 378 17.28 26.76 -5.18
C ILE A 378 17.13 28.16 -4.61
N THR A 379 16.05 28.42 -3.90
CA THR A 379 15.89 29.66 -3.14
C THR A 379 16.75 29.61 -1.89
N MET A 380 17.53 30.65 -1.60
CA MET A 380 18.36 30.73 -0.39
C MET A 380 17.90 31.91 0.45
N GLY A 381 17.24 31.66 1.56
CA GLY A 381 16.86 32.55 2.68
C GLY A 381 16.81 34.05 2.43
N LEU A 382 16.82 34.91 3.37
CA LEU A 382 16.79 36.36 3.41
C LEU A 382 16.75 37.10 2.05
N GLY A 383 15.53 37.20 1.45
CA GLY A 383 15.31 38.03 0.25
C GLY A 383 15.24 37.24 -1.07
N ASP A 384 14.92 35.96 -1.02
CA ASP A 384 14.66 35.09 -2.20
C ASP A 384 15.83 35.07 -3.20
N ILE A 385 17.05 34.91 -2.69
CA ILE A 385 18.24 34.70 -3.53
C ILE A 385 18.06 33.37 -4.27
N LEU A 386 18.21 33.41 -5.60
CA LEU A 386 18.06 32.24 -6.48
C LEU A 386 19.47 31.73 -6.83
N LEU A 387 19.80 30.51 -6.45
CA LEU A 387 21.05 29.83 -6.80
C LEU A 387 20.77 28.76 -7.86
N ASN A 388 21.47 28.86 -8.99
CA ASN A 388 21.57 27.76 -9.94
C ASN A 388 22.70 26.80 -9.50
N PRO A 389 22.41 25.58 -9.07
CA PRO A 389 23.45 24.68 -8.56
C PRO A 389 24.35 24.11 -9.67
N GLU A 390 23.95 24.14 -10.95
CA GLU A 390 24.77 23.68 -12.06
C GLU A 390 25.79 24.73 -12.49
N THR A 391 25.35 25.99 -12.61
CA THR A 391 26.22 27.08 -13.06
C THR A 391 26.87 27.84 -11.90
N MET A 392 26.43 27.60 -10.65
CA MET A 392 26.80 28.32 -9.44
C MET A 392 26.55 29.83 -9.56
N GLU A 393 25.59 30.21 -10.38
CA GLU A 393 25.14 31.59 -10.50
C GLU A 393 24.08 31.91 -9.46
N VAL A 394 24.26 33.01 -8.78
CA VAL A 394 23.36 33.57 -7.77
C VAL A 394 22.69 34.80 -8.34
N PHE A 395 21.38 34.77 -8.43
CA PHE A 395 20.56 35.91 -8.79
C PHE A 395 19.87 36.47 -7.54
N THR A 396 20.06 37.77 -7.29
CA THR A 396 19.43 38.46 -6.18
C THR A 396 18.30 39.36 -6.70
N PRO A 397 17.01 38.95 -6.60
CA PRO A 397 15.89 39.69 -7.18
C PRO A 397 15.75 41.12 -6.68
N ASN A 398 16.11 41.36 -5.40
CA ASN A 398 16.03 42.69 -4.79
C ASN A 398 17.02 43.69 -5.36
N THR A 399 18.16 43.26 -5.88
CA THR A 399 19.19 44.12 -6.45
C THR A 399 19.34 43.99 -7.96
N GLY A 400 18.71 42.96 -8.56
CA GLY A 400 18.85 42.61 -9.98
C GLY A 400 20.28 42.20 -10.35
N GLN A 401 21.10 41.78 -9.37
CA GLN A 401 22.48 41.38 -9.59
C GLN A 401 22.60 39.87 -9.74
N THR A 402 23.33 39.44 -10.77
CA THR A 402 23.79 38.07 -10.92
C THR A 402 25.27 38.00 -10.59
N SER A 403 25.67 37.13 -9.69
CA SER A 403 27.07 36.86 -9.35
C SER A 403 27.36 35.36 -9.46
N ASN A 404 28.55 35.03 -9.95
CA ASN A 404 28.99 33.66 -10.02
C ASN A 404 29.88 33.34 -8.81
N LEU A 405 29.49 32.33 -8.02
CA LEU A 405 30.21 31.99 -6.77
C LEU A 405 31.60 31.38 -7.01
N LEU A 406 31.84 30.81 -8.20
CA LEU A 406 33.12 30.19 -8.54
C LEU A 406 34.12 31.19 -9.10
N THR A 407 33.66 32.15 -9.96
CA THR A 407 34.54 33.11 -10.63
C THR A 407 34.62 34.43 -9.91
N GLY A 408 33.69 34.73 -9.00
CA GLY A 408 33.60 36.03 -8.30
C GLY A 408 33.13 37.17 -9.22
N GLU A 409 32.74 36.89 -10.46
CA GLU A 409 32.24 37.90 -11.39
C GLU A 409 30.81 38.27 -11.03
N SER A 410 30.50 39.54 -10.91
CA SER A 410 29.15 40.05 -10.74
C SER A 410 28.73 40.85 -11.96
N ARG A 411 27.58 40.53 -12.53
CA ARG A 411 26.94 41.27 -13.61
C ARG A 411 25.66 41.89 -13.07
N ALA A 412 25.52 43.20 -13.19
CA ALA A 412 24.23 43.84 -13.05
C ALA A 412 23.57 43.82 -14.44
N GLU A 413 22.61 42.93 -14.66
CA GLU A 413 21.74 43.06 -15.81
C GLU A 413 20.88 44.29 -15.56
N GLY A 414 20.93 45.27 -16.49
CA GLY A 414 20.27 46.56 -16.38
C GLY A 414 18.75 46.47 -16.36
N ILE A 415 18.23 45.96 -15.28
CA ILE A 415 16.89 46.32 -14.83
C ILE A 415 17.13 47.70 -14.16
N GLU A 416 16.72 48.79 -14.83
CA GLU A 416 16.56 50.07 -14.15
C GLU A 416 15.66 49.84 -12.93
N LEU A 417 16.31 49.53 -11.82
CA LEU A 417 15.65 49.61 -10.53
C LEU A 417 15.21 51.05 -10.40
N ARG A 418 13.92 51.30 -10.56
CA ARG A 418 13.36 52.59 -10.17
C ARG A 418 13.64 52.74 -8.68
N TYR A 419 14.79 53.39 -8.41
CA TYR A 419 15.17 53.82 -7.08
C TYR A 419 13.99 54.65 -6.55
N ASN A 420 13.33 54.17 -5.53
CA ASN A 420 12.27 54.92 -4.89
C ASN A 420 12.94 56.07 -4.13
N HIS A 421 12.96 57.24 -4.70
CA HIS A 421 13.55 58.48 -4.14
C HIS A 421 12.92 58.94 -2.82
N ASN A 422 11.99 58.15 -2.26
CA ASN A 422 11.31 58.50 -1.02
C ASN A 422 11.93 57.91 0.25
N HIS A 423 13.20 57.53 0.21
CA HIS A 423 13.92 57.14 1.41
C HIS A 423 14.87 58.27 1.85
N ASP A 424 14.84 58.63 3.14
CA ASP A 424 15.84 59.49 3.75
C ASP A 424 17.19 58.77 3.87
N SER A 425 18.25 59.52 4.16
CA SER A 425 19.61 58.99 4.32
C SER A 425 19.76 57.92 5.44
N LYS A 426 18.70 57.58 6.14
CA LYS A 426 18.60 56.55 7.18
C LYS A 426 17.65 55.39 6.80
N GLY A 427 17.23 55.31 5.52
CA GLY A 427 16.41 54.20 5.02
C GLY A 427 14.95 54.27 5.44
N ARG A 428 14.40 55.38 5.88
CA ARG A 428 13.01 55.55 6.28
C ARG A 428 12.20 56.20 5.16
N PHE A 429 10.94 55.77 4.94
CA PHE A 429 10.03 56.38 3.98
C PHE A 429 9.81 57.87 4.32
N ALA A 430 10.20 58.77 3.41
CA ALA A 430 9.90 60.19 3.50
C ALA A 430 8.62 60.49 2.73
N SER A 431 7.68 61.19 3.35
CA SER A 431 6.50 61.74 2.66
C SER A 431 6.93 62.95 1.83
N GLY A 432 7.14 62.73 0.55
CA GLY A 432 7.57 63.81 -0.37
C GLY A 432 6.40 64.45 -1.04
N SER A 433 6.28 65.77 -0.90
CA SER A 433 5.45 66.65 -1.72
C SER A 433 6.21 67.08 -2.97
N GLY A 434 5.60 66.90 -4.13
CA GLY A 434 5.57 67.80 -5.25
C GLY A 434 6.80 68.11 -6.10
N GLY A 435 6.63 68.01 -7.41
CA GLY A 435 7.25 68.90 -8.37
C GLY A 435 7.88 68.27 -9.61
N GLY A 436 7.19 68.24 -10.67
CA GLY A 436 7.33 68.67 -12.04
C GLY A 436 8.56 68.29 -12.90
N GLY A 437 8.31 67.80 -14.12
CA GLY A 437 9.16 68.03 -15.29
C GLY A 437 9.27 66.88 -16.30
N SER A 438 8.38 66.87 -17.31
CA SER A 438 8.53 66.54 -18.74
C SER A 438 9.62 65.57 -19.23
N ALA A 439 9.38 64.58 -20.01
CA ALA A 439 8.73 64.36 -21.29
C ALA A 439 9.12 63.01 -21.95
N LYS A 440 8.08 62.36 -22.53
CA LYS A 440 8.08 61.51 -23.76
C LYS A 440 8.87 60.21 -23.76
N LYS A 441 8.33 59.05 -24.10
CA LYS A 441 7.24 58.58 -25.01
C LYS A 441 6.90 57.12 -24.73
N ASN A 442 5.60 56.87 -24.66
CA ASN A 442 4.83 55.72 -25.14
C ASN A 442 5.45 54.33 -25.29
N VAL A 443 4.91 53.37 -24.52
CA VAL A 443 4.12 52.26 -25.05
C VAL A 443 3.24 51.73 -23.90
N ASP A 444 2.01 51.46 -24.18
CA ASP A 444 0.88 51.03 -23.34
C ASP A 444 1.21 50.04 -22.23
N LYS A 445 1.13 50.49 -21.01
CA LYS A 445 0.97 49.70 -19.76
C LYS A 445 0.11 50.47 -18.75
N SER A 446 -0.89 51.21 -19.20
CA SER A 446 -1.74 52.06 -18.34
C SER A 446 -2.88 51.30 -17.67
N ASP A 447 -3.24 50.10 -18.13
CA ASP A 447 -4.49 49.47 -17.67
C ASP A 447 -4.34 48.59 -16.41
N GLU A 448 -3.19 47.97 -16.16
CA GLU A 448 -3.02 47.10 -14.97
C GLU A 448 -2.75 47.90 -13.68
N SER A 449 -1.97 48.98 -13.73
CA SER A 449 -1.67 49.77 -12.54
C SER A 449 -2.90 50.58 -12.07
N ASP A 450 -3.73 51.02 -12.97
CA ASP A 450 -4.98 51.75 -12.67
C ASP A 450 -6.03 50.82 -12.06
N ILE A 451 -6.10 49.54 -12.50
CA ILE A 451 -6.98 48.53 -11.93
C ILE A 451 -6.55 48.17 -10.51
N ILE A 452 -5.27 48.02 -10.26
CA ILE A 452 -4.71 47.71 -8.93
C ILE A 452 -4.93 48.84 -7.95
N ASN A 453 -4.68 50.09 -8.39
CA ASN A 453 -4.90 51.28 -7.57
C ASN A 453 -6.39 51.52 -7.28
N LYS A 454 -7.27 51.29 -8.25
CA LYS A 454 -8.73 51.41 -8.10
C LYS A 454 -9.27 50.35 -7.11
N LYS A 455 -8.76 49.11 -7.16
CA LYS A 455 -9.11 48.04 -6.18
C LYS A 455 -8.62 48.42 -4.78
N ALA A 456 -7.42 48.95 -4.65
CA ALA A 456 -6.88 49.37 -3.37
C ALA A 456 -7.65 50.54 -2.72
N GLU A 457 -8.15 51.47 -3.53
CA GLU A 457 -8.98 52.57 -3.05
C GLU A 457 -10.38 52.06 -2.64
N GLN A 458 -11.01 51.24 -3.44
CA GLN A 458 -12.28 50.61 -3.10
C GLN A 458 -12.19 49.82 -1.78
N ARG A 459 -11.10 49.11 -1.56
CA ARG A 459 -10.84 48.39 -0.30
C ARG A 459 -10.74 49.34 0.89
N LYS A 460 -9.99 50.44 0.77
CA LYS A 460 -9.84 51.43 1.83
C LYS A 460 -11.18 52.10 2.18
N GLU A 461 -11.96 52.41 1.18
CA GLU A 461 -13.29 53.02 1.38
C GLU A 461 -14.24 52.06 2.05
N PHE A 462 -14.29 50.81 1.63
CA PHE A 462 -15.11 49.75 2.21
C PHE A 462 -14.74 49.48 3.68
N ILE A 463 -13.45 49.45 4.03
CA ILE A 463 -12.99 49.32 5.41
C ILE A 463 -13.36 50.52 6.25
N ARG A 464 -13.24 51.74 5.69
CA ARG A 464 -13.63 52.97 6.38
C ARG A 464 -15.11 53.03 6.71
N GLU A 465 -15.96 52.53 5.82
CA GLU A 465 -17.41 52.49 6.05
C GLU A 465 -17.82 51.51 7.14
N LEU A 466 -17.09 50.41 7.31
CA LEU A 466 -17.39 49.39 8.33
C LEU A 466 -16.82 49.73 9.71
N LYS A 467 -15.79 50.55 9.77
CA LYS A 467 -15.12 50.92 11.02
C LYS A 467 -16.08 51.72 11.93
N GLY A 468 -16.11 51.33 13.22
CA GLY A 468 -17.01 51.94 14.19
C GLY A 468 -18.38 51.26 14.27
N THR A 469 -18.70 50.29 13.42
CA THR A 469 -19.95 49.53 13.48
C THR A 469 -19.96 48.70 14.77
N LYS A 470 -21.07 48.75 15.50
CA LYS A 470 -21.26 47.99 16.72
C LYS A 470 -21.98 46.66 16.42
N ALA A 471 -21.37 45.54 16.74
CA ALA A 471 -21.96 44.21 16.57
C ALA A 471 -22.98 43.93 17.72
N ILE A 472 -23.76 42.85 17.56
CA ILE A 472 -24.83 42.49 18.52
C ILE A 472 -24.32 42.23 19.96
N ASP A 473 -23.09 41.72 20.06
CA ASP A 473 -22.41 41.45 21.36
C ASP A 473 -21.75 42.68 21.97
N GLY A 474 -21.92 43.86 21.33
CA GLY A 474 -21.30 45.11 21.77
C GLY A 474 -19.90 45.37 21.23
N THR A 475 -19.30 44.44 20.55
CA THR A 475 -17.97 44.59 19.93
C THR A 475 -17.99 45.69 18.84
N VAL A 476 -17.06 46.65 18.94
CA VAL A 476 -16.93 47.72 17.94
C VAL A 476 -15.96 47.28 16.88
N ILE A 477 -16.36 47.29 15.61
CA ILE A 477 -15.50 46.91 14.50
C ILE A 477 -14.37 47.94 14.35
N SER A 478 -13.16 47.48 14.56
CA SER A 478 -11.91 48.26 14.48
C SER A 478 -11.27 48.20 13.10
N GLY A 479 -11.50 47.09 12.36
CA GLY A 479 -10.90 46.85 11.07
C GLY A 479 -11.51 45.67 10.32
N VAL A 480 -11.03 45.46 9.12
CA VAL A 480 -11.38 44.32 8.26
C VAL A 480 -10.07 43.79 7.67
N SER A 481 -9.86 42.48 7.71
CA SER A 481 -8.68 41.89 7.06
C SER A 481 -8.73 42.15 5.55
N ALA A 482 -7.56 42.35 4.92
CA ALA A 482 -7.46 42.62 3.48
C ALA A 482 -8.20 41.53 2.66
N HIS A 483 -8.01 40.28 3.04
CA HIS A 483 -8.65 39.14 2.39
C HIS A 483 -10.19 39.13 2.55
N ALA A 484 -10.70 39.52 3.72
CA ALA A 484 -12.16 39.62 3.93
C ALA A 484 -12.75 40.78 3.12
N ALA A 485 -12.07 41.92 3.07
CA ALA A 485 -12.51 43.06 2.27
C ALA A 485 -12.54 42.75 0.77
N ASP A 486 -11.49 42.13 0.23
CA ASP A 486 -11.42 41.72 -1.17
C ASP A 486 -12.54 40.74 -1.53
N ARG A 487 -12.78 39.72 -0.73
CA ARG A 487 -13.87 38.76 -0.96
C ARG A 487 -15.26 39.40 -0.90
N MET A 488 -15.49 40.37 -0.03
CA MET A 488 -16.76 41.09 0.03
C MET A 488 -16.98 41.94 -1.24
N ILE A 489 -15.95 42.63 -1.68
CA ILE A 489 -15.99 43.46 -2.91
C ILE A 489 -16.20 42.56 -4.14
N GLU A 490 -15.47 41.50 -4.30
CA GLU A 490 -15.62 40.55 -5.42
C GLU A 490 -16.99 39.92 -5.48
N ARG A 491 -17.58 39.61 -4.33
CA ARG A 491 -18.93 39.02 -4.24
C ARG A 491 -20.06 40.07 -4.24
N LYS A 492 -19.70 41.34 -4.45
CA LYS A 492 -20.65 42.46 -4.46
C LYS A 492 -21.50 42.56 -3.21
N VAL A 493 -20.89 42.32 -2.04
CA VAL A 493 -21.53 42.49 -0.74
C VAL A 493 -21.42 43.97 -0.36
N SER A 494 -22.54 44.62 -0.12
CA SER A 494 -22.52 46.04 0.29
C SER A 494 -22.13 46.21 1.76
N ALA A 495 -21.49 47.31 2.08
CA ALA A 495 -21.15 47.66 3.46
C ALA A 495 -22.38 47.71 4.38
N ASP A 496 -23.53 48.14 3.86
CA ASP A 496 -24.76 48.17 4.62
C ASP A 496 -25.33 46.79 4.92
N SER A 497 -25.17 45.83 4.03
CA SER A 497 -25.51 44.41 4.30
C SER A 497 -24.65 43.86 5.42
N VAL A 498 -23.33 44.19 5.45
CA VAL A 498 -22.42 43.79 6.50
C VAL A 498 -22.79 44.43 7.85
N LYS A 499 -23.07 45.75 7.86
CA LYS A 499 -23.54 46.48 9.06
C LYS A 499 -24.83 45.88 9.62
N ASN A 500 -25.78 45.56 8.72
CA ASN A 500 -27.07 44.99 9.10
C ASN A 500 -26.91 43.59 9.69
N THR A 501 -26.02 42.74 9.13
CA THR A 501 -25.73 41.41 9.63
C THR A 501 -25.03 41.48 11.00
N LEU A 502 -24.12 42.43 11.19
CA LEU A 502 -23.45 42.61 12.49
C LEU A 502 -24.40 43.11 13.59
N ARG A 503 -25.31 44.04 13.26
CA ARG A 503 -26.21 44.64 14.23
C ARG A 503 -27.43 43.79 14.55
N TYR A 504 -27.99 43.12 13.56
CA TYR A 504 -29.27 42.41 13.65
C TYR A 504 -29.15 41.01 13.00
N PRO A 505 -28.26 40.11 13.47
CA PRO A 505 -28.14 38.79 12.89
C PRO A 505 -29.36 37.92 13.20
N THR A 506 -29.64 36.99 12.29
CA THR A 506 -30.62 35.92 12.50
C THR A 506 -30.08 34.83 13.47
N SER A 507 -28.76 34.60 13.43
CA SER A 507 -28.07 33.69 14.34
C SER A 507 -26.70 34.26 14.74
N SER A 508 -26.32 34.00 16.00
CA SER A 508 -25.00 34.38 16.53
C SER A 508 -24.47 33.23 17.37
N TYR A 509 -23.22 32.84 17.14
CA TYR A 509 -22.55 31.73 17.85
C TYR A 509 -21.04 31.93 17.88
N PRO A 510 -20.31 31.26 18.79
CA PRO A 510 -18.85 31.31 18.82
C PRO A 510 -18.24 30.83 17.50
N GLY A 511 -17.20 31.48 17.02
CA GLY A 511 -16.46 31.04 15.84
C GLY A 511 -15.58 29.83 16.13
N ASN A 512 -15.06 29.20 15.06
CA ASN A 512 -14.21 28.00 15.16
C ASN A 512 -12.81 28.27 15.75
N GLN A 513 -12.39 29.54 15.83
CA GLN A 513 -11.12 29.94 16.43
C GLN A 513 -11.36 30.57 17.81
N PRO A 514 -10.41 30.44 18.75
CA PRO A 514 -10.49 31.11 20.03
C PRO A 514 -10.70 32.63 19.87
N ASN A 515 -11.54 33.22 20.70
CA ASN A 515 -11.84 34.66 20.71
C ASN A 515 -12.45 35.19 19.41
N THR A 516 -13.18 34.38 18.68
CA THR A 516 -13.95 34.80 17.50
C THR A 516 -15.43 34.57 17.65
N ASN A 517 -16.22 35.47 17.08
CA ASN A 517 -17.68 35.39 17.03
C ASN A 517 -18.14 35.28 15.57
N CYS A 518 -19.19 34.55 15.33
CA CYS A 518 -19.80 34.35 14.02
C CYS A 518 -21.25 34.83 14.05
N VAL A 519 -21.62 35.68 13.10
CA VAL A 519 -23.00 36.15 12.91
C VAL A 519 -23.47 35.87 11.50
N GLN A 520 -24.75 35.58 11.36
CA GLN A 520 -25.33 35.22 10.07
C GLN A 520 -26.69 35.91 9.87
N LYS A 521 -26.92 36.43 8.67
CA LYS A 521 -28.21 36.97 8.21
C LYS A 521 -28.29 36.99 6.67
N ASP A 522 -29.47 36.70 6.15
CA ASP A 522 -29.81 36.81 4.70
C ASP A 522 -28.75 36.16 3.78
N GLY A 523 -28.25 34.95 4.16
CA GLY A 523 -27.22 34.24 3.41
C GLY A 523 -25.81 34.83 3.51
N LEU A 524 -25.57 35.81 4.40
CA LEU A 524 -24.25 36.35 4.71
C LEU A 524 -23.79 35.90 6.09
N ARG A 525 -22.63 35.26 6.16
CA ARG A 525 -21.95 34.86 7.37
C ARG A 525 -20.69 35.71 7.58
N ILE A 526 -20.55 36.31 8.74
CA ILE A 526 -19.40 37.15 9.12
C ILE A 526 -18.74 36.59 10.36
N VAL A 527 -17.42 36.44 10.32
CA VAL A 527 -16.58 36.04 11.45
C VAL A 527 -15.72 37.23 11.84
N TYR A 528 -15.78 37.64 13.11
CA TYR A 528 -14.97 38.73 13.65
C TYR A 528 -14.36 38.33 15.00
N SER A 529 -13.23 38.94 15.32
CA SER A 529 -12.52 38.72 16.59
C SER A 529 -13.10 39.59 17.71
N SER A 530 -12.87 39.21 18.96
CA SER A 530 -13.19 40.01 20.15
C SER A 530 -12.55 41.42 20.12
N ASN A 531 -11.46 41.61 19.36
CA ASN A 531 -10.80 42.90 19.14
C ASN A 531 -11.47 43.75 18.04
N GLY A 532 -12.59 43.29 17.50
CA GLY A 532 -13.35 44.01 16.48
C GLY A 532 -12.80 43.93 15.06
N ASN A 533 -11.92 42.99 14.74
CA ASN A 533 -11.44 42.82 13.37
C ASN A 533 -12.28 41.76 12.62
N ILE A 534 -12.84 42.09 11.46
CA ILE A 534 -13.52 41.14 10.60
C ILE A 534 -12.49 40.28 9.90
N ILE A 535 -12.53 38.98 10.16
CA ILE A 535 -11.58 37.97 9.66
C ILE A 535 -12.08 37.36 8.35
N SER A 536 -13.37 37.07 8.26
CA SER A 536 -13.97 36.43 7.09
C SER A 536 -15.42 36.85 6.89
N ALA A 537 -15.83 36.90 5.63
CA ALA A 537 -17.23 37.06 5.21
C ALA A 537 -17.54 36.08 4.08
N ILE A 538 -18.55 35.28 4.26
CA ILE A 538 -18.95 34.21 3.36
C ILE A 538 -20.42 34.44 2.96
N LYS A 539 -20.69 34.50 1.68
CA LYS A 539 -22.05 34.43 1.14
C LYS A 539 -22.39 32.95 1.00
N LEU A 540 -23.43 32.53 1.70
CA LEU A 540 -23.90 31.13 1.75
C LEU A 540 -24.75 30.79 0.53
#